data_069721271d5e403bea958a9cc8adfdf7
#
_entry.id   069721271d5e403bea958a9cc8adfdf7
#
_cell.length_a   1.000
_cell.length_b   1.000
_cell.length_c   1.000
_cell.angle_alpha   90.00
_cell.angle_beta   90.00
_cell.angle_gamma   90.00
#
_symmetry.space_group_name_H-M   'P 1'
#
loop_
_entity.id
_entity.type
_entity.pdbx_description
1 polymer ?
#
loop_
_entity_poly.entity_id
_entity_poly.type
_entity_poly.pdbx_seq_one_letter_code
_entity_poly.pdbx_strand_id
1 'polypeptide(L)'
;GNPQVMVSRACTGFVKRLFEMEVPEIRSGLVVIKKIVREAGYRTKMAVTSVDPSLDCVGSCVGPRGMRINNIVHELDGEKIDVIEWCSDISEFIARALSPAKAMMVQINEEEKKATAIVPDDKLSLAIGKAGQNVRLAAKLTDWKIDVKPYSEVSGIVGDVFEG
;
A
#
# COMPACT_ATOMS: atom_id res chain seq x y z
N GLY A 1 29.22 -2.78 20.89
CA GLY A 1 28.70 -1.79 20.00
C GLY A 1 27.56 -1.01 20.60
N ASN A 2 27.31 0.11 20.04
CA ASN A 2 26.19 0.92 20.47
C ASN A 2 24.93 0.46 19.75
N PRO A 3 23.96 -0.16 20.44
CA PRO A 3 22.77 -0.69 19.78
C PRO A 3 21.92 0.39 19.11
N GLN A 4 22.07 1.64 19.50
CA GLN A 4 21.33 2.75 18.89
C GLN A 4 21.74 3.02 17.45
N VAL A 5 22.92 2.59 17.05
CA VAL A 5 23.40 2.75 15.69
C VAL A 5 22.94 1.62 14.79
N MET A 6 22.48 0.54 15.38
CA MET A 6 22.03 -0.63 14.62
C MET A 6 20.57 -0.50 14.23
N VAL A 7 20.32 -0.51 12.92
CA VAL A 7 18.96 -0.51 12.41
C VAL A 7 18.41 -1.93 12.51
N SER A 8 17.35 -2.11 13.29
CA SER A 8 16.68 -3.40 13.40
C SER A 8 16.14 -3.83 12.03
N ARG A 9 16.33 -5.09 11.66
CA ARG A 9 15.76 -5.64 10.43
C ARG A 9 14.22 -5.63 10.47
N ALA A 10 13.63 -5.50 11.66
CA ALA A 10 12.18 -5.47 11.85
C ALA A 10 11.57 -4.08 11.69
N CYS A 11 12.37 -3.01 11.65
CA CYS A 11 11.84 -1.65 11.60
C CYS A 11 11.63 -1.15 10.16
N THR A 12 10.80 -0.12 10.01
CA THR A 12 10.54 0.47 8.70
C THR A 12 11.77 1.16 8.12
N GLY A 13 12.65 1.67 8.98
CA GLY A 13 13.89 2.32 8.56
C GLY A 13 14.80 1.38 7.77
N PHE A 14 14.78 0.10 8.10
CA PHE A 14 15.57 -0.88 7.37
C PHE A 14 15.09 -1.01 5.91
N VAL A 15 13.79 -1.09 5.70
CA VAL A 15 13.22 -1.16 4.36
C VAL A 15 13.49 0.13 3.57
N LYS A 16 13.34 1.28 4.22
CA LYS A 16 13.63 2.56 3.60
C LYS A 16 15.07 2.61 3.10
N ARG A 17 16.00 2.14 3.92
CA ARG A 17 17.42 2.13 3.55
C ARG A 17 17.68 1.22 2.35
N LEU A 18 17.04 0.05 2.30
CA LEU A 18 17.20 -0.84 1.16
C LEU A 18 16.73 -0.18 -0.14
N PHE A 19 15.62 0.55 -0.09
CA PHE A 19 15.13 1.28 -1.26
C PHE A 19 16.05 2.44 -1.64
N GLU A 20 16.59 3.15 -0.66
CA GLU A 20 17.56 4.22 -0.94
C GLU A 20 18.80 3.68 -1.65
N MET A 21 19.26 2.51 -1.26
CA MET A 21 20.43 1.87 -1.87
C MET A 21 20.12 1.35 -3.28
N GLU A 22 18.93 0.80 -3.50
CA GLU A 22 18.57 0.14 -4.74
C GLU A 22 18.06 1.11 -5.82
N VAL A 23 17.43 2.24 -5.41
CA VAL A 23 16.72 3.14 -6.32
C VAL A 23 17.42 4.50 -6.37
N PRO A 24 18.16 4.77 -7.48
CA PRO A 24 18.88 6.06 -7.62
C PRO A 24 17.96 7.28 -7.54
N GLU A 25 16.73 7.17 -8.04
CA GLU A 25 15.77 8.26 -8.03
C GLU A 25 15.35 8.66 -6.61
N ILE A 26 15.38 7.70 -5.66
CA ILE A 26 15.14 8.02 -4.26
C ILE A 26 16.34 8.77 -3.68
N ARG A 27 17.55 8.32 -3.97
CA ARG A 27 18.77 8.98 -3.48
C ARG A 27 18.88 10.43 -3.98
N SER A 28 18.46 10.66 -5.21
CA SER A 28 18.53 12.00 -5.81
C SER A 28 17.38 12.92 -5.38
N GLY A 29 16.38 12.39 -4.70
CA GLY A 29 15.23 13.16 -4.28
C GLY A 29 14.13 13.31 -5.33
N LEU A 30 14.27 12.68 -6.50
CA LEU A 30 13.23 12.72 -7.54
C LEU A 30 12.01 11.91 -7.13
N VAL A 31 12.21 10.78 -6.44
CA VAL A 31 11.16 9.98 -5.84
C VAL A 31 11.25 10.13 -4.33
N VAL A 32 10.13 10.42 -3.70
CA VAL A 32 10.06 10.65 -2.25
C VAL A 32 9.18 9.60 -1.62
N ILE A 33 9.69 8.96 -0.57
CA ILE A 33 8.92 8.03 0.24
C ILE A 33 8.08 8.84 1.21
N LYS A 34 6.75 8.76 1.07
CA LYS A 34 5.82 9.50 1.93
C LYS A 34 5.58 8.78 3.25
N LYS A 35 5.46 7.46 3.21
CA LYS A 35 5.19 6.67 4.41
C LYS A 35 5.49 5.21 4.14
N ILE A 36 5.95 4.51 5.17
CA ILE A 36 6.14 3.05 5.14
C ILE A 36 5.44 2.46 6.35
N VAL A 37 4.68 1.40 6.11
CA VAL A 37 4.11 0.57 7.19
C VAL A 37 4.52 -0.87 6.94
N ARG A 38 4.77 -1.61 8.01
CA ARG A 38 5.39 -2.92 7.88
C ARG A 38 4.93 -3.87 8.97
N GLU A 39 4.67 -5.12 8.57
CA GLU A 39 4.63 -6.25 9.49
C GLU A 39 5.80 -7.15 9.09
N ALA A 40 6.88 -7.04 9.86
CA ALA A 40 8.15 -7.67 9.53
C ALA A 40 8.02 -9.18 9.30
N GLY A 41 8.62 -9.66 8.22
CA GLY A 41 8.54 -11.06 7.83
C GLY A 41 7.31 -11.40 7.01
N TYR A 42 6.37 -10.49 6.86
CA TYR A 42 5.11 -10.74 6.15
C TYR A 42 4.89 -9.80 4.98
N ARG A 43 4.72 -8.51 5.25
CA ARG A 43 4.41 -7.54 4.20
C ARG A 43 4.77 -6.12 4.62
N THR A 44 5.18 -5.34 3.62
CA THR A 44 5.42 -3.90 3.74
C THR A 44 4.59 -3.18 2.69
N LYS A 45 4.01 -2.05 3.06
CA LYS A 45 3.40 -1.12 2.10
C LYS A 45 4.12 0.22 2.18
N MET A 46 4.50 0.76 1.02
CA MET A 46 5.26 2.00 0.94
C MET A 46 4.57 2.95 -0.02
N ALA A 47 4.20 4.13 0.46
CA ALA A 47 3.63 5.19 -0.36
C ALA A 47 4.73 6.10 -0.87
N VAL A 48 4.74 6.34 -2.17
CA VAL A 48 5.76 7.16 -2.83
C VAL A 48 5.10 8.22 -3.70
N THR A 49 5.84 9.29 -3.95
CA THR A 49 5.45 10.31 -4.93
C THR A 49 6.71 10.77 -5.66
N SER A 50 6.55 11.49 -6.77
CA SER A 50 7.68 12.09 -7.46
C SER A 50 7.53 13.60 -7.49
N VAL A 51 8.67 14.29 -7.52
CA VAL A 51 8.68 15.75 -7.66
C VAL A 51 8.46 16.17 -9.11
N ASP A 52 8.67 15.27 -10.04
CA ASP A 52 8.45 15.48 -11.47
C ASP A 52 7.23 14.65 -11.90
N PRO A 53 6.13 15.30 -12.34
CA PRO A 53 4.92 14.55 -12.72
C PRO A 53 5.13 13.58 -13.89
N SER A 54 6.15 13.77 -14.70
CA SER A 54 6.45 12.88 -15.83
C SER A 54 7.16 11.60 -15.39
N LEU A 55 7.69 11.56 -14.16
CA LEU A 55 8.41 10.40 -13.66
C LEU A 55 7.44 9.42 -13.00
N ASP A 56 7.54 8.15 -13.40
CA ASP A 56 6.76 7.07 -12.78
C ASP A 56 7.44 6.65 -11.48
N CYS A 57 6.94 7.14 -10.35
CA CYS A 57 7.54 6.87 -9.05
C CYS A 57 7.45 5.39 -8.65
N VAL A 58 6.34 4.74 -8.95
CA VAL A 58 6.16 3.32 -8.65
C VAL A 58 7.08 2.48 -9.55
N GLY A 59 7.10 2.78 -10.85
CA GLY A 59 7.96 2.08 -11.79
C GLY A 59 9.43 2.21 -11.44
N SER A 60 9.86 3.38 -10.94
CA SER A 60 11.24 3.59 -10.49
C SER A 60 11.62 2.67 -9.34
N CYS A 61 10.70 2.47 -8.40
CA CYS A 61 10.95 1.59 -7.24
C CYS A 61 10.90 0.11 -7.62
N VAL A 62 10.02 -0.25 -8.54
CA VAL A 62 9.87 -1.64 -9.00
C VAL A 62 11.04 -2.04 -9.90
N GLY A 63 11.45 -1.14 -10.80
CA GLY A 63 12.52 -1.37 -11.75
C GLY A 63 12.10 -2.21 -12.95
N PRO A 64 12.95 -2.30 -13.98
CA PRO A 64 12.66 -3.10 -15.17
C PRO A 64 12.42 -4.56 -14.78
N ARG A 65 11.29 -5.11 -15.22
CA ARG A 65 10.89 -6.50 -14.93
C ARG A 65 10.85 -6.80 -13.42
N GLY A 66 10.66 -5.78 -12.60
CA GLY A 66 10.62 -5.96 -11.15
C GLY A 66 11.96 -6.21 -10.51
N MET A 67 13.06 -5.96 -11.20
CA MET A 67 14.40 -6.30 -10.71
C MET A 67 14.76 -5.62 -9.40
N ARG A 68 14.43 -4.33 -9.27
CA ARG A 68 14.79 -3.58 -8.06
C ARG A 68 14.01 -4.08 -6.85
N ILE A 69 12.69 -4.19 -6.97
CA ILE A 69 11.87 -4.65 -5.86
C ILE A 69 12.17 -6.10 -5.51
N ASN A 70 12.45 -6.95 -6.50
CA ASN A 70 12.78 -8.35 -6.25
C ASN A 70 14.08 -8.48 -5.48
N ASN A 71 15.07 -7.63 -5.74
CA ASN A 71 16.31 -7.63 -4.97
C ASN A 71 16.04 -7.33 -3.49
N ILE A 72 15.14 -6.38 -3.23
CA ILE A 72 14.79 -6.01 -1.86
C ILE A 72 13.97 -7.13 -1.19
N VAL A 73 13.00 -7.71 -1.89
CA VAL A 73 12.22 -8.83 -1.37
C VAL A 73 13.14 -10.00 -1.01
N HIS A 74 14.13 -10.27 -1.85
CA HIS A 74 15.11 -11.33 -1.60
C HIS A 74 15.93 -11.03 -0.35
N GLU A 75 16.38 -9.79 -0.19
CA GLU A 75 17.13 -9.37 1.00
C GLU A 75 16.29 -9.49 2.28
N LEU A 76 14.99 -9.36 2.17
CA LEU A 76 14.05 -9.47 3.29
C LEU A 76 13.50 -10.90 3.45
N ASP A 77 14.15 -11.89 2.85
CA ASP A 77 13.79 -13.30 2.95
C ASP A 77 12.35 -13.60 2.49
N GLY A 78 11.91 -12.89 1.45
CA GLY A 78 10.60 -13.14 0.84
C GLY A 78 9.46 -12.29 1.40
N GLU A 79 9.75 -11.30 2.24
CA GLU A 79 8.71 -10.37 2.70
C GLU A 79 8.11 -9.64 1.50
N LYS A 80 6.79 -9.64 1.38
CA LYS A 80 6.11 -9.00 0.26
C LYS A 80 6.13 -7.49 0.40
N ILE A 81 6.27 -6.79 -0.71
CA ILE A 81 6.33 -5.33 -0.72
C ILE A 81 5.35 -4.79 -1.74
N ASP A 82 4.47 -3.89 -1.30
CA ASP A 82 3.58 -3.15 -2.18
C ASP A 82 4.05 -1.70 -2.26
N VAL A 83 4.39 -1.24 -3.45
CA VAL A 83 4.74 0.16 -3.70
C VAL A 83 3.50 0.85 -4.23
N ILE A 84 3.07 1.90 -3.53
CA ILE A 84 1.78 2.55 -3.77
C ILE A 84 2.04 4.02 -4.10
N GLU A 85 1.46 4.49 -5.20
CA GLU A 85 1.54 5.90 -5.53
C GLU A 85 0.66 6.71 -4.59
N TRP A 86 1.27 7.65 -3.87
CA TRP A 86 0.54 8.55 -2.99
C TRP A 86 -0.40 9.44 -3.81
N CYS A 87 -1.56 9.71 -3.26
CA CYS A 87 -2.57 10.54 -3.91
C CYS A 87 -3.26 11.40 -2.85
N SER A 88 -3.54 12.65 -3.18
CA SER A 88 -4.25 13.55 -2.27
C SER A 88 -5.74 13.21 -2.13
N ASP A 89 -6.32 12.55 -3.13
CA ASP A 89 -7.69 12.03 -3.06
C ASP A 89 -7.69 10.78 -2.20
N ILE A 90 -8.31 10.88 -1.01
CA ILE A 90 -8.26 9.79 -0.03
C ILE A 90 -8.95 8.52 -0.53
N SER A 91 -10.05 8.64 -1.27
CA SER A 91 -10.73 7.44 -1.79
C SER A 91 -9.84 6.68 -2.76
N GLU A 92 -9.14 7.39 -3.64
CA GLU A 92 -8.20 6.79 -4.57
C GLU A 92 -6.99 6.20 -3.85
N PHE A 93 -6.47 6.90 -2.85
CA PHE A 93 -5.33 6.41 -2.07
C PHE A 93 -5.67 5.12 -1.33
N ILE A 94 -6.86 5.06 -0.72
CA ILE A 94 -7.33 3.85 -0.04
C ILE A 94 -7.46 2.70 -1.03
N ALA A 95 -8.04 2.96 -2.22
CA ALA A 95 -8.18 1.94 -3.25
C ALA A 95 -6.82 1.36 -3.64
N ARG A 96 -5.83 2.22 -3.83
CA ARG A 96 -4.46 1.81 -4.16
C ARG A 96 -3.78 1.07 -3.01
N ALA A 97 -4.03 1.51 -1.78
CA ALA A 97 -3.41 0.92 -0.59
C ALA A 97 -3.81 -0.53 -0.38
N LEU A 98 -4.93 -0.97 -0.92
CA LEU A 98 -5.40 -2.35 -0.83
C LEU A 98 -4.70 -3.29 -1.83
N SER A 99 -3.77 -2.77 -2.65
CA SER A 99 -2.97 -3.60 -3.53
C SER A 99 -2.50 -4.88 -2.80
N PRO A 100 -2.45 -6.03 -3.46
CA PRO A 100 -2.71 -6.28 -4.87
C PRO A 100 -4.19 -6.38 -5.27
N ALA A 101 -5.12 -6.26 -4.32
CA ALA A 101 -6.53 -6.23 -4.65
C ALA A 101 -6.91 -4.85 -5.19
N LYS A 102 -7.88 -4.82 -6.11
CA LYS A 102 -8.38 -3.55 -6.65
C LYS A 102 -9.81 -3.36 -6.16
N ALA A 103 -10.05 -2.25 -5.47
CA ALA A 103 -11.40 -1.89 -5.06
C ALA A 103 -12.19 -1.40 -6.27
N MET A 104 -13.45 -1.81 -6.35
CA MET A 104 -14.38 -1.31 -7.37
C MET A 104 -14.87 0.08 -7.00
N MET A 105 -15.01 0.33 -5.70
CA MET A 105 -15.54 1.57 -5.16
C MET A 105 -15.03 1.74 -3.74
N VAL A 106 -14.80 2.97 -3.32
CA VAL A 106 -14.48 3.29 -1.94
C VAL A 106 -15.44 4.39 -1.49
N GLN A 107 -16.21 4.10 -0.45
CA GLN A 107 -17.12 5.06 0.18
C GLN A 107 -16.40 5.61 1.41
N ILE A 108 -16.38 6.92 1.57
CA ILE A 108 -15.67 7.55 2.68
C ILE A 108 -16.61 8.33 3.57
N ASN A 109 -16.30 8.33 4.86
CA ASN A 109 -16.92 9.20 5.86
C ASN A 109 -15.79 10.01 6.48
N GLU A 110 -15.66 11.25 6.02
CA GLU A 110 -14.54 12.12 6.45
C GLU A 110 -14.60 12.49 7.92
N GLU A 111 -15.80 12.64 8.47
CA GLU A 111 -15.95 13.01 9.88
C GLU A 111 -15.39 11.93 10.81
N GLU A 112 -15.65 10.68 10.49
CA GLU A 112 -15.20 9.54 11.30
C GLU A 112 -13.87 8.96 10.83
N LYS A 113 -13.36 9.40 9.69
CA LYS A 113 -12.20 8.83 9.00
C LYS A 113 -12.36 7.33 8.82
N LYS A 114 -13.51 6.94 8.31
CA LYS A 114 -13.84 5.55 7.99
C LYS A 114 -14.10 5.41 6.51
N ALA A 115 -13.67 4.31 5.95
CA ALA A 115 -13.90 3.98 4.55
C ALA A 115 -14.42 2.56 4.42
N THR A 116 -15.29 2.36 3.43
CA THR A 116 -15.75 1.03 3.03
C THR A 116 -15.28 0.81 1.60
N ALA A 117 -14.41 -0.17 1.42
CA ALA A 117 -13.92 -0.57 0.11
C ALA A 117 -14.71 -1.76 -0.38
N ILE A 118 -15.26 -1.65 -1.58
CA ILE A 118 -16.06 -2.69 -2.20
C ILE A 118 -15.20 -3.37 -3.26
N VAL A 119 -15.04 -4.68 -3.14
CA VAL A 119 -14.19 -5.47 -4.02
C VAL A 119 -15.00 -6.58 -4.69
N PRO A 120 -14.52 -7.11 -5.83
CA PRO A 120 -15.16 -8.30 -6.41
C PRO A 120 -15.13 -9.44 -5.37
N ASP A 121 -16.15 -10.27 -5.37
CA ASP A 121 -16.30 -11.33 -4.38
C ASP A 121 -15.06 -12.26 -4.35
N ASP A 122 -14.51 -12.59 -5.50
CA ASP A 122 -13.32 -13.45 -5.61
C ASP A 122 -12.04 -12.77 -5.14
N LYS A 123 -12.06 -11.47 -4.87
CA LYS A 123 -10.91 -10.69 -4.39
C LYS A 123 -11.00 -10.33 -2.90
N LEU A 124 -12.08 -10.71 -2.24
CA LEU A 124 -12.28 -10.35 -0.84
C LEU A 124 -11.15 -10.85 0.06
N SER A 125 -10.80 -12.12 -0.07
CA SER A 125 -9.70 -12.72 0.71
C SER A 125 -8.37 -12.03 0.45
N LEU A 126 -8.12 -11.66 -0.80
CA LEU A 126 -6.88 -10.96 -1.18
C LEU A 126 -6.82 -9.57 -0.57
N ALA A 127 -7.95 -8.84 -0.58
CA ALA A 127 -8.02 -7.49 -0.02
C ALA A 127 -7.82 -7.49 1.50
N ILE A 128 -8.42 -8.44 2.19
CA ILE A 128 -8.30 -8.57 3.65
C ILE A 128 -6.91 -9.09 4.01
N GLY A 129 -6.45 -10.12 3.28
CA GLY A 129 -5.17 -10.77 3.54
C GLY A 129 -5.23 -11.75 4.69
N LYS A 130 -4.20 -12.57 4.80
CA LYS A 130 -4.08 -13.55 5.88
C LYS A 130 -4.08 -12.83 7.22
N ALA A 131 -4.95 -13.26 8.13
CA ALA A 131 -5.10 -12.64 9.46
C ALA A 131 -5.38 -11.14 9.41
N GLY A 132 -5.97 -10.65 8.30
CA GLY A 132 -6.29 -9.24 8.14
C GLY A 132 -5.11 -8.33 7.84
N GLN A 133 -3.95 -8.90 7.49
CA GLN A 133 -2.72 -8.14 7.31
C GLN A 133 -2.81 -7.06 6.23
N ASN A 134 -3.42 -7.39 5.09
CA ASN A 134 -3.45 -6.45 3.98
C ASN A 134 -4.29 -5.22 4.30
N VAL A 135 -5.51 -5.42 4.81
CA VAL A 135 -6.38 -4.29 5.16
C VAL A 135 -5.84 -3.52 6.35
N ARG A 136 -5.21 -4.20 7.31
CA ARG A 136 -4.61 -3.54 8.48
C ARG A 136 -3.47 -2.62 8.06
N LEU A 137 -2.60 -3.08 7.17
CA LEU A 137 -1.51 -2.25 6.65
C LEU A 137 -2.03 -1.09 5.81
N ALA A 138 -3.06 -1.32 5.00
CA ALA A 138 -3.68 -0.25 4.23
C ALA A 138 -4.27 0.84 5.14
N ALA A 139 -4.90 0.42 6.23
CA ALA A 139 -5.45 1.36 7.22
C ALA A 139 -4.35 2.19 7.88
N LYS A 140 -3.25 1.55 8.25
CA LYS A 140 -2.10 2.25 8.82
C LYS A 140 -1.44 3.21 7.84
N LEU A 141 -1.33 2.80 6.58
CA LEU A 141 -0.71 3.62 5.55
C LEU A 141 -1.51 4.88 5.28
N THR A 142 -2.82 4.78 5.27
CA THR A 142 -3.72 5.89 4.92
C THR A 142 -4.20 6.68 6.14
N ASP A 143 -4.02 6.17 7.34
CA ASP A 143 -4.54 6.72 8.60
C ASP A 143 -6.07 6.76 8.63
N TRP A 144 -6.70 5.81 7.97
CA TRP A 144 -8.15 5.65 7.94
C TRP A 144 -8.54 4.26 8.40
N LYS A 145 -9.71 4.12 9.03
CA LYS A 145 -10.30 2.81 9.28
C LYS A 145 -10.89 2.32 7.98
N ILE A 146 -10.54 1.11 7.58
CA ILE A 146 -11.00 0.54 6.31
C ILE A 146 -11.76 -0.74 6.59
N ASP A 147 -13.01 -0.81 6.10
CA ASP A 147 -13.81 -2.01 6.07
C ASP A 147 -13.89 -2.48 4.62
N VAL A 148 -13.76 -3.77 4.39
CA VAL A 148 -13.79 -4.35 3.03
C VAL A 148 -15.01 -5.23 2.92
N LYS A 149 -15.81 -5.01 1.86
CA LYS A 149 -17.02 -5.78 1.60
C LYS A 149 -17.03 -6.33 0.18
N PRO A 150 -17.60 -7.54 -0.01
CA PRO A 150 -17.77 -8.07 -1.35
C PRO A 150 -18.90 -7.36 -2.06
N TYR A 151 -18.78 -7.25 -3.38
CA TYR A 151 -19.80 -6.59 -4.21
C TYR A 151 -21.18 -7.20 -4.02
N SER A 152 -21.29 -8.52 -3.88
CA SER A 152 -22.57 -9.20 -3.70
C SER A 152 -23.33 -8.74 -2.46
N GLU A 153 -22.61 -8.33 -1.41
CA GLU A 153 -23.24 -7.86 -0.17
C GLU A 153 -23.91 -6.50 -0.33
N VAL A 154 -23.38 -5.66 -1.22
CA VAL A 154 -23.86 -4.28 -1.40
C VAL A 154 -24.65 -4.06 -2.68
N SER A 155 -24.56 -4.98 -3.64
CA SER A 155 -25.20 -4.82 -4.95
C SER A 155 -26.73 -4.71 -4.87
N GLY A 156 -27.35 -5.46 -3.94
CA GLY A 156 -28.80 -5.36 -3.72
C GLY A 156 -29.22 -3.98 -3.25
N ILE A 157 -28.45 -3.39 -2.34
CA ILE A 157 -28.72 -2.06 -1.81
C ILE A 157 -28.55 -1.00 -2.89
N VAL A 158 -27.48 -1.12 -3.68
CA VAL A 158 -27.23 -0.19 -4.80
C VAL A 158 -28.31 -0.33 -5.86
N GLY A 159 -28.72 -1.56 -6.18
CA GLY A 159 -29.79 -1.84 -7.13
C GLY A 159 -31.08 -1.19 -6.71
N ASP A 160 -31.46 -1.34 -5.44
CA ASP A 160 -32.70 -0.77 -4.89
C ASP A 160 -32.70 0.76 -5.00
N VAL A 161 -31.55 1.40 -4.79
CA VAL A 161 -31.43 2.84 -4.89
C VAL A 161 -31.59 3.32 -6.34
N PHE A 162 -31.03 2.58 -7.31
CA PHE A 162 -31.10 2.98 -8.72
C PHE A 162 -32.40 2.55 -9.41
N GLU A 163 -33.04 1.51 -8.92
CA GLU A 163 -34.34 1.04 -9.47
C GLU A 163 -35.52 1.78 -8.88
N GLY A 164 -35.35 2.33 -7.71
CA GLY A 164 -36.36 3.12 -7.04
C GLY A 164 -36.48 4.51 -7.59
#